data_c019fbbb0fe4d48de38fd2cf077b5496
#
_entry.id   c019fbbb0fe4d48de38fd2cf077b5496
#
_cell.length_a   1.000
_cell.length_b   1.000
_cell.length_c   1.000
_cell.angle_alpha   90.00
_cell.angle_beta   90.00
_cell.angle_gamma   90.00
#
_symmetry.space_group_name_H-M   'P 1'
#
loop_
_entity.id
_entity.type
_entity.pdbx_description
1 polymer ?
#
loop_
_entity_poly.entity_id
_entity_poly.type
_entity_poly.pdbx_seq_one_letter_code
_entity_poly.pdbx_strand_id
1 'polypeptide(L)'
;MGRGAKDEAVRQYNEYVKIDFRPKSEQTKRLDFEGQKAYLQETILKMIRENPQVEFSLIFPPYPRFFYALFPLLEEAYHKGKNGKEIFAETKAILKWLVAEVENLKNAKIYGFDDLDYTDNIANYCDSSHHWFDMNQMQLDAIANGTHILTPKNSNA
;
A
#
# COMPACT_ATOMS: atom_id res chain seq x y z
N MET A 1 -5.22 20.08 17.51
CA MET A 1 -5.02 18.64 17.42
C MET A 1 -3.69 18.19 16.78
N GLY A 2 -2.84 19.07 16.25
CA GLY A 2 -1.70 18.67 15.42
C GLY A 2 -0.36 18.32 16.12
N ARG A 3 -0.16 18.61 17.40
CA ARG A 3 1.16 18.36 18.02
C ARG A 3 1.37 16.91 18.42
N GLY A 4 0.36 16.23 18.94
CA GLY A 4 0.51 14.87 19.46
C GLY A 4 0.81 13.81 18.39
N ALA A 5 0.21 13.92 17.19
CA ALA A 5 0.45 12.95 16.12
C ALA A 5 1.86 13.05 15.53
N LYS A 6 2.40 14.28 15.40
CA LYS A 6 3.78 14.50 14.94
C LYS A 6 4.80 13.95 15.93
N ASP A 7 4.60 14.23 17.22
CA ASP A 7 5.50 13.75 18.29
C ASP A 7 5.43 12.23 18.39
N GLU A 8 4.26 11.63 18.26
CA GLU A 8 4.06 10.19 18.25
C GLU A 8 4.74 9.52 17.03
N ALA A 9 4.60 10.08 15.85
CA ALA A 9 5.25 9.54 14.67
C ALA A 9 6.79 9.64 14.73
N VAL A 10 7.32 10.74 15.28
CA VAL A 10 8.76 10.89 15.54
C VAL A 10 9.23 9.90 16.60
N ARG A 11 8.43 9.68 17.66
CA ARG A 11 8.71 8.68 18.68
C ARG A 11 8.76 7.28 18.08
N GLN A 12 7.75 6.90 17.31
CA GLN A 12 7.68 5.60 16.63
C GLN A 12 8.85 5.41 15.67
N TYR A 13 9.18 6.43 14.86
CA TYR A 13 10.37 6.40 14.02
C TYR A 13 11.63 6.08 14.81
N ASN A 14 11.86 6.80 15.91
CA ASN A 14 13.04 6.61 16.75
C ASN A 14 13.05 5.26 17.47
N GLU A 15 11.90 4.67 17.74
CA GLU A 15 11.78 3.31 18.28
C GLU A 15 12.01 2.27 17.20
N TYR A 16 11.44 2.42 16.01
CA TYR A 16 11.66 1.53 14.90
C TYR A 16 13.12 1.43 14.47
N VAL A 17 13.84 2.54 14.44
CA VAL A 17 15.27 2.57 14.12
C VAL A 17 16.13 1.79 15.14
N LYS A 18 15.62 1.61 16.39
CA LYS A 18 16.32 0.89 17.46
C LYS A 18 15.96 -0.60 17.53
N ILE A 19 14.88 -1.01 16.89
CA ILE A 19 14.43 -2.41 16.96
C ILE A 19 15.30 -3.26 16.04
N ASP A 20 15.82 -4.36 16.60
CA ASP A 20 16.42 -5.43 15.80
C ASP A 20 15.29 -6.24 15.14
N PHE A 21 14.94 -5.88 13.93
CA PHE A 21 13.87 -6.52 13.15
C PHE A 21 14.27 -7.87 12.55
N ARG A 22 15.37 -8.47 12.98
CA ARG A 22 15.74 -9.79 12.48
C ARG A 22 14.62 -10.78 12.71
N PRO A 23 14.12 -11.44 11.65
CA PRO A 23 13.02 -12.39 11.80
C PRO A 23 13.42 -13.50 12.74
N LYS A 24 12.61 -13.74 13.77
CA LYS A 24 12.81 -14.79 14.77
C LYS A 24 12.60 -16.20 14.22
N SER A 25 12.12 -16.33 12.98
CA SER A 25 11.91 -17.62 12.32
C SER A 25 12.11 -17.51 10.81
N GLU A 26 12.59 -18.60 10.18
CA GLU A 26 12.72 -18.71 8.73
C GLU A 26 11.38 -18.76 7.97
N GLN A 27 10.26 -18.73 8.67
CA GLN A 27 8.93 -18.96 8.11
C GLN A 27 8.31 -17.75 7.39
N THR A 28 8.89 -16.57 7.48
CA THR A 28 8.37 -15.37 6.80
C THR A 28 9.23 -15.02 5.57
N LYS A 29 9.35 -15.95 4.63
CA LYS A 29 9.87 -15.58 3.30
C LYS A 29 8.79 -14.78 2.58
N ARG A 30 9.04 -13.49 2.34
CA ARG A 30 8.24 -12.71 1.40
C ARG A 30 8.28 -13.43 0.05
N LEU A 31 7.14 -13.53 -0.60
CA LEU A 31 7.07 -14.00 -1.96
C LEU A 31 7.84 -13.05 -2.87
N ASP A 32 8.62 -13.58 -3.80
CA ASP A 32 9.18 -12.80 -4.87
C ASP A 32 8.08 -12.25 -5.80
N PHE A 33 8.47 -11.48 -6.80
CA PHE A 33 7.53 -10.84 -7.71
C PHE A 33 6.56 -11.85 -8.36
N GLU A 34 7.07 -12.98 -8.86
CA GLU A 34 6.22 -14.01 -9.49
C GLU A 34 5.35 -14.74 -8.48
N GLY A 35 5.85 -15.01 -7.29
CA GLY A 35 5.06 -15.59 -6.20
C GLY A 35 3.93 -14.66 -5.73
N GLN A 36 4.17 -13.35 -5.66
CA GLN A 36 3.15 -12.36 -5.33
C GLN A 36 2.06 -12.30 -6.43
N LYS A 37 2.44 -12.35 -7.70
CA LYS A 37 1.50 -12.41 -8.83
C LYS A 37 0.65 -13.68 -8.76
N ALA A 38 1.28 -14.84 -8.59
CA ALA A 38 0.59 -16.11 -8.47
C ALA A 38 -0.42 -16.08 -7.31
N TYR A 39 -0.02 -15.57 -6.15
CA TYR A 39 -0.90 -15.41 -5.01
C TYR A 39 -2.11 -14.52 -5.32
N LEU A 40 -1.91 -13.36 -5.93
CA LEU A 40 -3.00 -12.44 -6.29
C LEU A 40 -3.91 -13.03 -7.37
N GLN A 41 -3.37 -13.81 -8.31
CA GLN A 41 -4.17 -14.52 -9.31
C GLN A 41 -5.09 -15.55 -8.68
N GLU A 42 -4.59 -16.38 -7.77
CA GLU A 42 -5.33 -17.46 -7.13
C GLU A 42 -6.28 -16.98 -6.02
N THR A 43 -6.10 -15.76 -5.55
CA THR A 43 -6.95 -15.19 -4.49
C THR A 43 -7.87 -14.10 -5.05
N ILE A 44 -7.41 -12.87 -5.13
CA ILE A 44 -8.22 -11.70 -5.45
C ILE A 44 -8.78 -11.77 -6.88
N LEU A 45 -7.93 -12.00 -7.88
CA LEU A 45 -8.37 -12.01 -9.27
C LEU A 45 -9.29 -13.17 -9.59
N LYS A 46 -9.04 -14.33 -9.00
CA LYS A 46 -9.94 -15.50 -9.11
C LYS A 46 -11.31 -15.19 -8.50
N MET A 47 -11.34 -14.65 -7.28
CA MET A 47 -12.58 -14.26 -6.62
C MET A 47 -13.40 -13.28 -7.47
N ILE A 48 -12.77 -12.27 -8.08
CA ILE A 48 -13.43 -11.31 -8.95
C ILE A 48 -14.01 -11.99 -10.19
N ARG A 49 -13.24 -12.85 -10.85
CA ARG A 49 -13.66 -13.56 -12.07
C ARG A 49 -14.81 -14.54 -11.82
N GLU A 50 -14.79 -15.20 -10.69
CA GLU A 50 -15.83 -16.19 -10.31
C GLU A 50 -17.14 -15.52 -9.85
N ASN A 51 -17.12 -14.22 -9.57
CA ASN A 51 -18.29 -13.47 -9.09
C ASN A 51 -18.60 -12.25 -10.00
N PRO A 52 -18.92 -12.45 -11.29
CA PRO A 52 -19.11 -11.35 -12.25
C PRO A 52 -20.31 -10.46 -11.92
N GLN A 53 -21.22 -10.90 -11.05
CA GLN A 53 -22.40 -10.14 -10.57
C GLN A 53 -22.08 -9.23 -9.38
N VAL A 54 -20.88 -9.33 -8.81
CA VAL A 54 -20.42 -8.50 -7.68
C VAL A 54 -19.48 -7.41 -8.20
N GLU A 55 -19.68 -6.18 -7.79
CA GLU A 55 -18.75 -5.09 -8.04
C GLU A 55 -17.67 -5.03 -6.93
N PHE A 56 -16.42 -5.05 -7.34
CA PHE A 56 -15.27 -5.01 -6.43
C PHE A 56 -14.58 -3.65 -6.49
N SER A 57 -14.51 -2.98 -5.35
CA SER A 57 -13.73 -1.77 -5.15
C SER A 57 -12.48 -2.10 -4.34
N LEU A 58 -11.34 -2.18 -5.00
CA LEU A 58 -10.04 -2.42 -4.36
C LEU A 58 -9.43 -1.07 -3.98
N ILE A 59 -9.11 -0.88 -2.71
CA ILE A 59 -8.55 0.38 -2.22
C ILE A 59 -7.08 0.18 -1.89
N PHE A 60 -6.21 0.99 -2.50
CA PHE A 60 -4.85 1.20 -2.05
C PHE A 60 -4.85 2.38 -1.08
N PRO A 61 -4.73 2.12 0.23
CA PRO A 61 -4.73 3.19 1.22
C PRO A 61 -3.45 4.02 1.06
N PRO A 62 -3.54 5.35 1.25
CA PRO A 62 -2.37 6.20 1.20
C PRO A 62 -1.50 6.00 2.44
N TYR A 63 -0.25 5.65 2.24
CA TYR A 63 0.75 5.68 3.30
C TYR A 63 1.44 7.06 3.33
N PRO A 64 1.82 7.56 4.52
CA PRO A 64 2.58 8.81 4.59
C PRO A 64 3.92 8.65 3.86
N ARG A 65 4.36 9.68 3.14
CA ARG A 65 5.60 9.59 2.34
C ARG A 65 6.83 9.24 3.15
N PHE A 66 6.88 9.65 4.42
CA PHE A 66 7.97 9.25 5.30
C PHE A 66 8.00 7.74 5.59
N PHE A 67 6.84 7.05 5.51
CA PHE A 67 6.78 5.60 5.67
C PHE A 67 7.62 4.89 4.60
N TYR A 68 7.57 5.39 3.36
CA TYR A 68 8.41 4.87 2.28
C TYR A 68 9.90 5.13 2.52
N ALA A 69 10.27 6.19 3.24
CA ALA A 69 11.65 6.42 3.66
C ALA A 69 12.11 5.47 4.78
N LEU A 70 11.16 4.90 5.56
CA LEU A 70 11.43 3.87 6.55
C LEU A 70 11.61 2.48 5.93
N PHE A 71 11.05 2.23 4.76
CA PHE A 71 11.13 0.94 4.09
C PHE A 71 12.55 0.36 4.03
N PRO A 72 13.60 1.13 3.68
CA PRO A 72 14.97 0.61 3.71
C PRO A 72 15.41 0.04 5.05
N LEU A 73 14.99 0.67 6.15
CA LEU A 73 15.37 0.27 7.50
C LEU A 73 14.59 -0.95 7.98
N LEU A 74 13.31 -1.02 7.63
CA LEU A 74 12.46 -2.17 7.94
C LEU A 74 12.87 -3.39 7.13
N GLU A 75 13.37 -3.19 5.93
CA GLU A 75 13.60 -4.21 4.94
C GLU A 75 14.97 -4.92 5.06
N GLU A 76 16.03 -4.22 5.50
CA GLU A 76 17.27 -4.89 5.90
C GLU A 76 17.01 -5.96 6.98
N ALA A 77 15.97 -5.75 7.79
CA ALA A 77 15.57 -6.67 8.84
C ALA A 77 14.73 -7.85 8.35
N TYR A 78 13.89 -7.66 7.33
CA TYR A 78 12.95 -8.68 6.85
C TYR A 78 13.39 -9.40 5.59
N HIS A 79 14.30 -8.81 4.80
CA HIS A 79 14.64 -9.31 3.46
C HIS A 79 16.15 -9.46 3.28
N LYS A 80 16.68 -10.62 3.62
CA LYS A 80 18.07 -10.97 3.34
C LYS A 80 18.43 -10.67 1.87
N GLY A 81 19.23 -9.63 1.64
CA GLY A 81 19.87 -9.35 0.36
C GLY A 81 19.16 -8.36 -0.56
N LYS A 82 18.04 -7.77 -0.18
CA LYS A 82 17.40 -6.69 -0.94
C LYS A 82 17.41 -5.39 -0.14
N ASN A 83 17.76 -4.28 -0.78
CA ASN A 83 17.64 -2.96 -0.17
C ASN A 83 16.20 -2.42 -0.34
N GLY A 84 15.81 -1.46 0.48
CA GLY A 84 14.44 -0.94 0.46
C GLY A 84 14.01 -0.30 -0.86
N LYS A 85 14.96 0.19 -1.69
CA LYS A 85 14.65 0.71 -3.03
C LYS A 85 14.19 -0.41 -3.96
N GLU A 86 14.82 -1.59 -3.88
CA GLU A 86 14.44 -2.75 -4.67
C GLU A 86 13.05 -3.24 -4.30
N ILE A 87 12.73 -3.26 -3.01
CA ILE A 87 11.43 -3.71 -2.53
C ILE A 87 10.32 -2.71 -2.88
N PHE A 88 10.60 -1.42 -2.76
CA PHE A 88 9.67 -0.38 -3.21
C PHE A 88 9.41 -0.50 -4.72
N ALA A 89 10.46 -0.75 -5.52
CA ALA A 89 10.32 -0.96 -6.96
C ALA A 89 9.47 -2.22 -7.27
N GLU A 90 9.65 -3.31 -6.53
CA GLU A 90 8.81 -4.51 -6.66
C GLU A 90 7.34 -4.23 -6.28
N THR A 91 7.11 -3.51 -5.20
CA THR A 91 5.75 -3.14 -4.77
C THR A 91 5.05 -2.30 -5.84
N LYS A 92 5.75 -1.31 -6.41
CA LYS A 92 5.22 -0.55 -7.56
C LYS A 92 4.96 -1.43 -8.78
N ALA A 93 5.85 -2.37 -9.07
CA ALA A 93 5.68 -3.27 -10.21
C ALA A 93 4.47 -4.20 -10.03
N ILE A 94 4.23 -4.72 -8.83
CA ILE A 94 3.05 -5.52 -8.51
C ILE A 94 1.77 -4.70 -8.65
N LEU A 95 1.75 -3.45 -8.14
CA LEU A 95 0.60 -2.57 -8.29
C LEU A 95 0.28 -2.29 -9.76
N LYS A 96 1.29 -1.95 -10.57
CA LYS A 96 1.12 -1.73 -12.01
C LYS A 96 0.56 -2.95 -12.72
N TRP A 97 1.10 -4.11 -12.41
CA TRP A 97 0.62 -5.37 -12.97
C TRP A 97 -0.84 -5.63 -12.55
N LEU A 98 -1.18 -5.45 -11.26
CA LEU A 98 -2.54 -5.65 -10.77
C LEU A 98 -3.53 -4.67 -11.42
N VAL A 99 -3.15 -3.41 -11.59
CA VAL A 99 -3.96 -2.40 -12.30
C VAL A 99 -4.23 -2.83 -13.73
N ALA A 100 -3.23 -3.35 -14.44
CA ALA A 100 -3.39 -3.83 -15.82
C ALA A 100 -4.30 -5.08 -15.90
N GLU A 101 -4.22 -5.99 -14.93
CA GLU A 101 -5.11 -7.16 -14.86
C GLU A 101 -6.56 -6.74 -14.59
N VAL A 102 -6.77 -5.83 -13.64
CA VAL A 102 -8.11 -5.37 -13.23
C VAL A 102 -8.76 -4.50 -14.32
N GLU A 103 -8.01 -3.76 -15.12
CA GLU A 103 -8.55 -2.97 -16.24
C GLU A 103 -9.37 -3.83 -17.23
N ASN A 104 -9.02 -5.11 -17.35
CA ASN A 104 -9.72 -6.06 -18.20
C ASN A 104 -10.97 -6.68 -17.56
N LEU A 105 -11.22 -6.39 -16.28
CA LEU A 105 -12.35 -6.92 -15.51
C LEU A 105 -13.46 -5.86 -15.43
N LYS A 106 -14.66 -6.22 -15.93
CA LYS A 106 -15.79 -5.25 -16.00
C LYS A 106 -16.39 -4.93 -14.62
N ASN A 107 -16.16 -5.80 -13.65
CA ASN A 107 -16.75 -5.76 -12.32
C ASN A 107 -15.75 -5.40 -11.21
N ALA A 108 -14.59 -4.83 -11.55
CA ALA A 108 -13.60 -4.43 -10.56
C ALA A 108 -12.95 -3.08 -10.91
N LYS A 109 -12.62 -2.31 -9.89
CA LYS A 109 -11.85 -1.06 -9.99
C LYS A 109 -10.84 -0.99 -8.85
N ILE A 110 -9.70 -0.36 -9.11
CA ILE A 110 -8.70 -0.04 -8.10
C ILE A 110 -8.71 1.47 -7.87
N TYR A 111 -8.75 1.87 -6.60
CA TYR A 111 -8.70 3.25 -6.16
C TYR A 111 -7.37 3.51 -5.46
N GLY A 112 -6.67 4.58 -5.84
CA GLY A 112 -5.39 4.98 -5.25
C GLY A 112 -5.38 6.43 -4.82
N PHE A 113 -4.64 6.72 -3.76
CA PHE A 113 -4.64 8.03 -3.10
C PHE A 113 -3.22 8.52 -2.76
N ASP A 114 -2.19 7.85 -3.26
CA ASP A 114 -0.79 8.18 -2.96
C ASP A 114 -0.31 9.48 -3.64
N ASP A 115 -1.02 9.95 -4.66
CA ASP A 115 -0.74 11.20 -5.38
C ASP A 115 -1.25 12.45 -4.66
N LEU A 116 -1.99 12.28 -3.55
CA LEU A 116 -2.55 13.40 -2.80
C LEU A 116 -1.52 14.05 -1.86
N ASP A 117 -1.59 15.38 -1.74
CA ASP A 117 -0.85 16.15 -0.73
C ASP A 117 -1.20 15.72 0.71
N TYR A 118 -2.31 14.99 0.89
CA TYR A 118 -2.69 14.37 2.15
C TYR A 118 -1.56 13.53 2.73
N THR A 119 -0.83 12.81 1.89
CA THR A 119 0.24 11.89 2.28
C THR A 119 1.51 12.59 2.75
N ASP A 120 1.67 13.88 2.44
CA ASP A 120 2.82 14.68 2.86
C ASP A 120 2.69 15.20 4.29
N ASN A 121 1.46 15.24 4.81
CA ASN A 121 1.21 15.78 6.15
C ASN A 121 1.02 14.66 7.17
N ILE A 122 2.04 14.42 7.98
CA ILE A 122 2.03 13.40 9.04
C ILE A 122 0.90 13.60 10.08
N ALA A 123 0.37 14.84 10.23
CA ALA A 123 -0.75 15.11 11.12
C ALA A 123 -2.07 14.48 10.63
N ASN A 124 -2.13 14.03 9.38
CA ASN A 124 -3.25 13.29 8.81
C ASN A 124 -3.26 11.81 9.23
N TYR A 125 -2.28 11.40 10.00
CA TYR A 125 -2.13 10.02 10.47
C TYR A 125 -2.15 9.95 11.99
N CYS A 126 -2.74 8.89 12.53
CA CYS A 126 -2.74 8.63 13.97
C CYS A 126 -1.47 7.92 14.44
N ASP A 127 -0.77 7.25 13.53
CA ASP A 127 0.54 6.62 13.76
C ASP A 127 1.37 6.61 12.45
N SER A 128 2.36 5.74 12.35
CA SER A 128 3.24 5.67 11.17
C SER A 128 2.58 5.20 9.88
N SER A 129 1.38 4.64 9.93
CA SER A 129 0.72 4.02 8.78
C SER A 129 -0.80 4.18 8.72
N HIS A 130 -1.46 4.46 9.85
CA HIS A 130 -2.91 4.56 9.92
C HIS A 130 -3.38 6.02 9.81
N HIS A 131 -4.13 6.31 8.77
CA HIS A 131 -4.74 7.62 8.55
C HIS A 131 -5.98 7.85 9.44
N TRP A 132 -6.38 9.12 9.59
CA TRP A 132 -7.60 9.48 10.28
C TRP A 132 -8.85 9.17 9.45
N PHE A 133 -10.02 9.22 10.09
CA PHE A 133 -11.31 8.85 9.50
C PHE A 133 -11.73 9.69 8.29
N ASP A 134 -11.22 10.90 8.13
CA ASP A 134 -11.47 11.77 6.98
C ASP A 134 -10.99 11.14 5.66
N MET A 135 -9.88 10.41 5.68
CA MET A 135 -9.45 9.62 4.53
C MET A 135 -10.44 8.49 4.21
N ASN A 136 -11.03 7.85 5.20
CA ASN A 136 -12.06 6.84 4.96
C ASN A 136 -13.27 7.44 4.23
N GLN A 137 -13.69 8.65 4.63
CA GLN A 137 -14.77 9.36 3.95
C GLN A 137 -14.39 9.69 2.51
N MET A 138 -13.18 10.18 2.28
CA MET A 138 -12.67 10.46 0.92
C MET A 138 -12.66 9.21 0.04
N GLN A 139 -12.27 8.06 0.59
CA GLN A 139 -12.27 6.77 -0.13
C GLN A 139 -13.71 6.36 -0.51
N LEU A 140 -14.66 6.48 0.40
CA LEU A 140 -16.07 6.19 0.11
C LEU A 140 -16.65 7.16 -0.93
N ASP A 141 -16.33 8.44 -0.83
CA ASP A 141 -16.76 9.45 -1.80
C ASP A 141 -16.14 9.18 -3.18
N ALA A 142 -14.89 8.73 -3.24
CA ALA A 142 -14.23 8.36 -4.48
C ALA A 142 -14.92 7.16 -5.15
N ILE A 143 -15.31 6.15 -4.38
CA ILE A 143 -16.06 4.99 -4.89
C ILE A 143 -17.43 5.45 -5.42
N ALA A 144 -18.16 6.26 -4.64
CA ALA A 144 -19.49 6.74 -5.01
C ALA A 144 -19.48 7.61 -6.28
N ASN A 145 -18.43 8.43 -6.46
CA ASN A 145 -18.30 9.36 -7.57
C ASN A 145 -17.45 8.82 -8.73
N GLY A 146 -16.84 7.65 -8.61
CA GLY A 146 -15.95 7.07 -9.61
C GLY A 146 -14.68 7.89 -9.88
N THR A 147 -14.12 8.52 -8.82
CA THR A 147 -12.88 9.30 -8.89
C THR A 147 -11.70 8.50 -8.33
N HIS A 148 -10.47 8.97 -8.49
CA HIS A 148 -9.26 8.29 -7.99
C HIS A 148 -9.06 6.84 -8.49
N ILE A 149 -9.64 6.51 -9.64
CA ILE A 149 -9.48 5.19 -10.24
C ILE A 149 -8.09 5.09 -10.87
N LEU A 150 -7.35 4.06 -10.46
CA LEU A 150 -6.06 3.73 -11.07
C LEU A 150 -6.28 3.00 -12.41
N THR A 151 -5.55 3.46 -13.40
CA THR A 151 -5.49 2.89 -14.75
C THR A 151 -4.02 2.72 -15.14
N PRO A 152 -3.69 1.93 -16.17
CA PRO A 152 -2.32 1.84 -16.67
C PRO A 152 -1.71 3.19 -17.08
N LYS A 153 -2.54 4.19 -17.38
CA LYS A 153 -2.09 5.52 -17.79
C LYS A 153 -1.66 6.40 -16.62
N ASN A 154 -2.30 6.26 -15.46
CA ASN A 154 -2.05 7.11 -14.28
C ASN A 154 -1.36 6.38 -13.10
N SER A 155 -1.21 5.06 -13.15
CA SER A 155 -0.52 4.27 -12.10
C SER A 155 1.01 4.39 -12.12
N ASN A 156 1.55 5.32 -12.91
CA ASN A 156 3.00 5.59 -13.01
C ASN A 156 3.48 6.73 -12.08
N ALA A 157 2.56 7.42 -11.43
CA ALA A 157 2.89 8.52 -10.52
C ALA A 157 3.51 8.03 -9.21
#